data_7020d7874ad2e5e9e3e6e1131ffa55cd
#
_entry.id   7020d7874ad2e5e9e3e6e1131ffa55cd
#
_cell.length_a   1.000
_cell.length_b   1.000
_cell.length_c   1.000
_cell.angle_alpha   90.00
_cell.angle_beta   90.00
_cell.angle_gamma   90.00
#
_symmetry.space_group_name_H-M   'P 1'
#
loop_
_entity.id
_entity.type
_entity.pdbx_description
1 polymer ?
#
loop_
_entity_poly.entity_id
_entity_poly.type
_entity_poly.pdbx_seq_one_letter_code
_entity_poly.pdbx_strand_id
1 'polypeptide(L)'
;MTDEQIIKILDIRFQKFQDNYIDGNRTHSIFIQAKGLCEAGIDIEKAIDYLESRFLPTGYDKEKLRYEVNRSYSKNAEMFGMKRGDYKPYSEYKKSKSNSN
;
A
#
# COMPACT_ATOMS: atom_id res chain seq x y z
N MET A 1 -8.60 -0.19 -12.96
CA MET A 1 -7.20 -0.56 -12.69
C MET A 1 -7.11 -1.90 -11.99
N THR A 2 -6.10 -2.68 -12.32
CA THR A 2 -5.86 -3.94 -11.63
C THR A 2 -5.17 -3.70 -10.28
N ASP A 3 -5.22 -4.70 -9.40
CA ASP A 3 -4.52 -4.63 -8.11
C ASP A 3 -3.03 -4.40 -8.32
N GLU A 4 -2.42 -5.05 -9.30
CA GLU A 4 -1.00 -4.92 -9.60
C GLU A 4 -0.63 -3.50 -10.02
N GLN A 5 -1.47 -2.85 -10.80
CA GLN A 5 -1.25 -1.45 -11.19
C GLN A 5 -1.32 -0.51 -10.01
N ILE A 6 -2.29 -0.72 -9.13
CA ILE A 6 -2.45 0.10 -7.91
C ILE A 6 -1.27 -0.13 -6.96
N ILE A 7 -0.84 -1.38 -6.81
CA ILE A 7 0.33 -1.70 -5.97
C ILE A 7 1.57 -0.98 -6.49
N LYS A 8 1.77 -0.90 -7.80
CA LYS A 8 2.89 -0.15 -8.38
C LYS A 8 2.85 1.33 -8.00
N ILE A 9 1.68 1.93 -8.06
CA ILE A 9 1.51 3.34 -7.67
C ILE A 9 1.83 3.53 -6.19
N LEU A 10 1.29 2.65 -5.35
CA LEU A 10 1.54 2.71 -3.91
C LEU A 10 3.00 2.45 -3.58
N ASP A 11 3.65 1.52 -4.29
CA ASP A 11 5.07 1.25 -4.10
C ASP A 11 5.92 2.49 -4.30
N ILE A 12 5.65 3.26 -5.34
CA ILE A 12 6.35 4.52 -5.60
C ILE A 12 6.12 5.50 -4.45
N ARG A 13 4.89 5.62 -3.98
CA ARG A 13 4.56 6.51 -2.86
C ARG A 13 5.25 6.08 -1.57
N PHE A 14 5.21 4.79 -1.27
CA PHE A 14 5.83 4.26 -0.07
C PHE A 14 7.34 4.46 -0.08
N GLN A 15 7.98 4.28 -1.24
CA GLN A 15 9.42 4.52 -1.37
C GLN A 15 9.80 5.98 -1.10
N LYS A 16 8.97 6.92 -1.52
CA LYS A 16 9.23 8.33 -1.26
C LYS A 16 9.22 8.68 0.23
N PHE A 17 8.39 8.00 1.00
CA PHE A 17 8.29 8.23 2.44
C PHE A 17 9.13 7.27 3.26
N GLN A 18 9.76 6.30 2.61
CA GLN A 18 10.48 5.24 3.29
C GLN A 18 11.67 5.75 4.09
N ASP A 19 12.36 6.77 3.60
CA ASP A 19 13.49 7.35 4.30
C ASP A 19 13.11 7.94 5.67
N ASN A 20 11.83 8.25 5.85
CA ASN A 20 11.31 8.78 7.10
C ASN A 20 10.84 7.71 8.08
N TYR A 21 10.67 6.46 7.62
CA TYR A 21 10.02 5.41 8.41
C TYR A 21 10.88 4.17 8.67
N ILE A 22 12.04 4.04 8.04
CA ILE A 22 12.78 2.78 8.06
C ILE A 22 13.59 2.57 9.32
N ASP A 23 14.18 3.62 9.88
CA ASP A 23 15.07 3.46 11.01
C ASP A 23 14.29 3.23 12.31
N GLY A 24 14.20 1.96 12.71
CA GLY A 24 13.69 1.59 14.02
C GLY A 24 12.18 1.41 14.14
N ASN A 25 11.41 1.61 13.06
CA ASN A 25 9.95 1.52 13.18
C ASN A 25 9.28 0.77 12.02
N ARG A 26 9.84 -0.39 11.68
CA ARG A 26 9.32 -1.21 10.58
C ARG A 26 7.88 -1.69 10.83
N THR A 27 7.56 -2.02 12.08
CA THR A 27 6.21 -2.45 12.46
C THR A 27 5.18 -1.38 12.13
N HIS A 28 5.46 -0.14 12.49
CA HIS A 28 4.58 0.99 12.20
C HIS A 28 4.46 1.22 10.69
N SER A 29 5.57 1.14 9.98
CA SER A 29 5.58 1.29 8.52
C SER A 29 4.72 0.23 7.83
N ILE A 30 4.82 -1.02 8.28
CA ILE A 30 4.00 -2.12 7.74
C ILE A 30 2.52 -1.84 7.99
N PHE A 31 2.17 -1.39 9.19
CA PHE A 31 0.78 -1.08 9.53
C PHE A 31 0.21 0.01 8.64
N ILE A 32 0.95 1.10 8.45
CA ILE A 32 0.51 2.23 7.63
C ILE A 32 0.42 1.86 6.15
N GLN A 33 1.41 1.12 5.64
CA GLN A 33 1.38 0.69 4.25
C GLN A 33 0.24 -0.30 4.00
N ALA A 34 -0.01 -1.20 4.94
CA ALA A 34 -1.15 -2.10 4.87
C ALA A 34 -2.48 -1.32 4.87
N LYS A 35 -2.57 -0.25 5.65
CA LYS A 35 -3.75 0.61 5.65
C LYS A 35 -3.97 1.21 4.25
N GLY A 36 -2.92 1.71 3.62
CA GLY A 36 -3.02 2.25 2.26
C GLY A 36 -3.50 1.20 1.26
N LEU A 37 -2.98 -0.02 1.37
CA LEU A 37 -3.40 -1.14 0.51
C LEU A 37 -4.87 -1.50 0.77
N CYS A 38 -5.29 -1.50 2.02
CA CYS A 38 -6.68 -1.76 2.40
C CYS A 38 -7.62 -0.71 1.82
N GLU A 39 -7.29 0.57 1.96
CA GLU A 39 -8.10 1.66 1.42
C GLU A 39 -8.21 1.59 -0.10
N ALA A 40 -7.17 1.08 -0.76
CA ALA A 40 -7.18 0.89 -2.21
C ALA A 40 -7.93 -0.38 -2.65
N GLY A 41 -8.43 -1.17 -1.70
CA GLY A 41 -9.19 -2.38 -2.02
C GLY A 41 -8.33 -3.53 -2.51
N ILE A 42 -7.10 -3.61 -2.06
CA ILE A 42 -6.19 -4.70 -2.42
C ILE A 42 -6.50 -5.91 -1.55
N ASP A 43 -6.66 -7.08 -2.17
CA ASP A 43 -6.83 -8.33 -1.44
C ASP A 43 -5.70 -8.52 -0.42
N ILE A 44 -6.06 -8.97 0.78
CA ILE A 44 -5.11 -9.07 1.90
C ILE A 44 -3.91 -9.98 1.57
N GLU A 45 -4.12 -11.08 0.84
CA GLU A 45 -3.02 -11.97 0.49
C GLU A 45 -2.04 -11.29 -0.47
N LYS A 46 -2.53 -10.49 -1.41
CA LYS A 46 -1.69 -9.69 -2.30
C LYS A 46 -0.93 -8.62 -1.53
N ALA A 47 -1.58 -8.00 -0.55
CA ALA A 47 -0.94 -7.02 0.31
C ALA A 47 0.19 -7.65 1.13
N ILE A 48 -0.06 -8.83 1.68
CA ILE A 48 0.95 -9.57 2.43
C ILE A 48 2.15 -9.91 1.53
N ASP A 49 1.89 -10.45 0.34
CA ASP A 49 2.97 -10.79 -0.61
C ASP A 49 3.81 -9.58 -0.95
N TYR A 50 3.18 -8.45 -1.21
CA TYR A 50 3.88 -7.22 -1.53
C TYR A 50 4.76 -6.76 -0.36
N LEU A 51 4.19 -6.71 0.84
CA LEU A 51 4.92 -6.24 2.02
C LEU A 51 6.03 -7.21 2.43
N GLU A 52 5.81 -8.52 2.24
CA GLU A 52 6.87 -9.50 2.44
C GLU A 52 8.06 -9.22 1.52
N SER A 53 7.81 -8.91 0.25
CA SER A 53 8.89 -8.62 -0.69
C SER A 53 9.72 -7.40 -0.27
N ARG A 54 9.12 -6.46 0.44
CA ARG A 54 9.80 -5.25 0.90
C ARG A 54 10.53 -5.41 2.22
N PHE A 55 9.93 -6.11 3.17
CA PHE A 55 10.39 -6.10 4.56
C PHE A 55 11.14 -7.35 4.98
N LEU A 56 10.86 -8.52 4.40
CA LEU A 56 11.60 -9.73 4.76
C LEU A 56 13.10 -9.62 4.43
N PRO A 57 13.51 -9.00 3.31
CA PRO A 57 14.95 -8.80 3.06
C PRO A 57 15.66 -7.95 4.11
N THR A 58 14.92 -7.16 4.89
CA THR A 58 15.50 -6.37 5.98
C THR A 58 15.67 -7.17 7.27
N GLY A 59 15.27 -8.45 7.28
CA GLY A 59 15.33 -9.29 8.46
C GLY A 59 14.08 -9.26 9.33
N TYR A 60 12.99 -8.66 8.84
CA TYR A 60 11.74 -8.60 9.59
C TYR A 60 11.09 -9.99 9.65
N ASP A 61 10.49 -10.34 10.79
CA ASP A 61 9.85 -11.64 10.99
C ASP A 61 8.57 -11.78 10.15
N LYS A 62 8.46 -12.90 9.45
CA LYS A 62 7.34 -13.16 8.55
C LYS A 62 6.00 -13.24 9.28
N GLU A 63 5.96 -13.91 10.42
CA GLU A 63 4.72 -14.05 11.20
C GLU A 63 4.28 -12.72 11.79
N LYS A 64 5.23 -11.91 12.26
CA LYS A 64 4.95 -10.57 12.74
C LYS A 64 4.38 -9.69 11.63
N LEU A 65 4.93 -9.80 10.44
CA LEU A 65 4.44 -9.04 9.30
C LEU A 65 2.99 -9.40 9.00
N ARG A 66 2.69 -10.67 8.90
CA ARG A 66 1.32 -11.13 8.66
C ARG A 66 0.37 -10.67 9.74
N TYR A 67 0.79 -10.73 10.99
CA TYR A 67 -0.01 -10.24 12.11
C TYR A 67 -0.32 -8.75 11.95
N GLU A 68 0.66 -7.93 11.64
CA GLU A 68 0.46 -6.49 11.49
C GLU A 68 -0.44 -6.16 10.30
N VAL A 69 -0.30 -6.86 9.19
CA VAL A 69 -1.19 -6.66 8.03
C VAL A 69 -2.62 -7.02 8.39
N ASN A 70 -2.83 -8.16 9.03
CA ASN A 70 -4.16 -8.57 9.48
C ASN A 70 -4.76 -7.57 10.45
N ARG A 71 -3.95 -7.08 11.40
CA ARG A 71 -4.40 -6.08 12.38
C ARG A 71 -4.81 -4.79 11.69
N SER A 72 -4.02 -4.33 10.73
CA SER A 72 -4.32 -3.11 9.97
C SER A 72 -5.60 -3.26 9.16
N TYR A 73 -5.76 -4.36 8.45
CA TYR A 73 -6.98 -4.63 7.66
C TYR A 73 -8.22 -4.73 8.55
N SER A 74 -8.11 -5.36 9.72
CA SER A 74 -9.22 -5.44 10.66
C SER A 74 -9.62 -4.07 11.20
N LYS A 75 -8.64 -3.27 11.61
CA LYS A 75 -8.92 -1.93 12.13
C LYS A 75 -9.49 -0.98 11.09
N ASN A 76 -9.15 -1.21 9.84
CA ASN A 76 -9.57 -0.35 8.73
C ASN A 76 -10.58 -1.03 7.80
N ALA A 77 -11.28 -2.06 8.30
CA ALA A 77 -12.20 -2.85 7.47
C ALA A 77 -13.27 -2.00 6.79
N GLU A 78 -13.78 -0.98 7.48
CA GLU A 78 -14.79 -0.07 6.93
C GLU A 78 -14.24 0.79 5.78
N MET A 79 -12.93 0.94 5.72
CA MET A 79 -12.27 1.75 4.71
C MET A 79 -11.86 0.95 3.48
N PHE A 80 -12.07 -0.37 3.49
CA PHE A 80 -11.64 -1.24 2.40
C PHE A 80 -12.21 -0.76 1.07
N GLY A 81 -11.31 -0.46 0.13
CA GLY A 81 -11.68 -0.06 -1.21
C GLY A 81 -12.24 1.35 -1.35
N MET A 82 -12.36 2.11 -0.27
CA MET A 82 -12.97 3.45 -0.34
C MET A 82 -12.18 4.42 -1.21
N LYS A 83 -10.87 4.23 -1.32
CA LYS A 83 -10.01 5.10 -2.14
C LYS A 83 -9.68 4.49 -3.50
N ARG A 84 -10.21 3.31 -3.81
CA ARG A 84 -9.90 2.65 -5.08
C ARG A 84 -10.25 3.50 -6.30
N GLY A 85 -11.35 4.22 -6.24
CA GLY A 85 -11.78 5.10 -7.32
C GLY A 85 -10.85 6.28 -7.59
N ASP A 86 -9.96 6.61 -6.65
CA ASP A 86 -8.98 7.67 -6.82
C ASP A 86 -7.81 7.25 -7.71
N TYR A 87 -7.63 5.95 -7.95
CA TYR A 87 -6.55 5.41 -8.75
C TYR A 87 -6.98 5.34 -10.21
N LYS A 88 -6.26 6.03 -11.08
CA LYS A 88 -6.58 6.09 -12.51
C LYS A 88 -5.32 5.79 -13.33
N PRO A 89 -5.49 5.22 -14.53
CA PRO A 89 -4.36 5.04 -15.43
C PRO A 89 -3.68 6.38 -15.72
N TYR A 90 -2.35 6.34 -15.90
CA TYR A 90 -1.58 7.55 -16.18
C TYR A 90 -2.16 8.37 -17.34
N SER A 91 -2.66 7.70 -18.36
CA SER A 91 -3.28 8.37 -19.52
C SER A 91 -4.48 9.23 -19.14
N GLU A 92 -5.27 8.81 -18.13
CA GLU A 92 -6.41 9.59 -17.66
C GLU A 92 -5.97 10.81 -16.84
N TYR A 93 -4.94 10.68 -16.02
CA TYR A 93 -4.38 11.81 -15.31
C TYR A 93 -3.86 12.88 -16.26
N LYS A 94 -3.14 12.45 -17.30
CA LYS A 94 -2.60 13.34 -18.32
C LYS A 94 -3.73 14.03 -19.08
N LYS A 95 -4.79 13.31 -19.43
CA LYS A 95 -5.96 13.84 -20.13
C LYS A 95 -6.68 14.88 -19.29
N SER A 96 -6.85 14.63 -17.99
CA SER A 96 -7.46 15.61 -17.07
C SER A 96 -6.67 16.90 -17.02
N LYS A 97 -5.35 16.84 -17.00
CA LYS A 97 -4.51 18.04 -17.01
C LYS A 97 -4.66 18.83 -18.30
N SER A 98 -4.78 18.13 -19.41
CA SER A 98 -4.99 18.79 -20.71
C SER A 98 -6.33 19.53 -20.77
N ASN A 99 -7.35 18.97 -20.15
CA ASN A 99 -8.68 19.55 -20.15
C ASN A 99 -8.82 20.75 -19.20
N SER A 100 -7.89 20.94 -18.28
CA SER A 100 -7.95 22.05 -17.34
C SER A 100 -7.34 23.32 -17.88
N ASN A 101 -6.81 23.27 -19.08
CA ASN A 101 -6.29 24.46 -19.77
C ASN A 101 -7.41 25.16 -20.56
#